data_fd021a3020e3160e3d6daedc9987a255
#
_entry.id   fd021a3020e3160e3d6daedc9987a255
#
_cell.length_a   1.000
_cell.length_b   1.000
_cell.length_c   1.000
_cell.angle_alpha   90.00
_cell.angle_beta   90.00
_cell.angle_gamma   90.00
#
_symmetry.space_group_name_H-M   'P 1'
#
loop_
_entity.id
_entity.type
_entity.pdbx_description
1 polymer ?
#
loop_
_entity_poly.entity_id
_entity_poly.type
_entity_poly.pdbx_seq_one_letter_code
_entity_poly.pdbx_strand_id
1 'polypeptide(L)'
;MRVYLASPWFNEKEMEAYKQIINKMRSQGIEVYVPLEHEVENAWDLSNADWGHKVFMADIDAIDSADEVWVVNHGMYSDTGTAWECGYAYAKGKVIRQLVYTTMKENVFSLMMINGCDEYDSVENYILDKNNDFEIEVK
;
A
#
# COMPACT_ATOMS: atom_id res chain seq x y z
N MET A 1 -6.69 -8.23 -13.69
CA MET A 1 -5.58 -8.28 -12.73
C MET A 1 -6.08 -7.87 -11.36
N ARG A 2 -5.77 -8.67 -10.37
CA ARG A 2 -6.14 -8.41 -8.97
C ARG A 2 -4.92 -7.89 -8.22
N VAL A 3 -5.08 -6.75 -7.56
CA VAL A 3 -4.02 -6.08 -6.80
C VAL A 3 -4.45 -5.89 -5.35
N TYR A 4 -3.57 -6.25 -4.41
CA TYR A 4 -3.70 -5.85 -3.02
C TYR A 4 -3.01 -4.49 -2.84
N LEU A 5 -3.73 -3.52 -2.29
CA LEU A 5 -3.19 -2.19 -2.03
C LEU A 5 -2.80 -2.04 -0.56
N ALA A 6 -1.51 -2.13 -0.27
CA ALA A 6 -0.94 -1.90 1.05
C ALA A 6 -0.67 -0.40 1.22
N SER A 7 -1.48 0.26 2.03
CA SER A 7 -1.42 1.72 2.21
C SER A 7 -1.99 2.14 3.55
N PRO A 8 -1.39 3.10 4.24
CA PRO A 8 -2.05 3.74 5.37
C PRO A 8 -3.18 4.67 4.91
N TRP A 9 -4.16 4.88 5.82
CA TRP A 9 -5.28 5.81 5.61
C TRP A 9 -5.67 6.54 6.91
N PHE A 10 -4.71 6.72 7.82
CA PHE A 10 -4.98 7.12 9.19
C PHE A 10 -5.08 8.64 9.41
N ASN A 11 -4.67 9.43 8.43
CA ASN A 11 -4.79 10.89 8.45
C ASN A 11 -5.31 11.41 7.12
N GLU A 12 -5.60 12.71 7.03
CA GLU A 12 -6.20 13.31 5.84
C GLU A 12 -5.32 13.15 4.59
N LYS A 13 -4.02 13.36 4.72
CA LYS A 13 -3.07 13.22 3.61
C LYS A 13 -3.02 11.79 3.08
N GLU A 14 -2.93 10.82 3.99
CA GLU A 14 -2.90 9.40 3.63
C GLU A 14 -4.22 8.97 2.99
N MET A 15 -5.34 9.38 3.56
CA MET A 15 -6.67 9.06 3.03
C MET A 15 -6.89 9.67 1.65
N GLU A 16 -6.46 10.90 1.42
CA GLU A 16 -6.59 11.56 0.12
C GLU A 16 -5.78 10.83 -0.96
N ALA A 17 -4.52 10.53 -0.69
CA ALA A 17 -3.67 9.76 -1.60
C ALA A 17 -4.26 8.38 -1.88
N TYR A 18 -4.72 7.70 -0.84
CA TYR A 18 -5.34 6.38 -0.92
C TYR A 18 -6.54 6.37 -1.86
N LYS A 19 -7.47 7.31 -1.70
CA LYS A 19 -8.67 7.43 -2.55
C LYS A 19 -8.31 7.73 -4.01
N GLN A 20 -7.38 8.64 -4.24
CA GLN A 20 -6.95 9.01 -5.59
C GLN A 20 -6.30 7.83 -6.30
N ILE A 21 -5.45 7.08 -5.61
CA ILE A 21 -4.79 5.90 -6.16
C ILE A 21 -5.82 4.81 -6.50
N ILE A 22 -6.74 4.51 -5.60
CA ILE A 22 -7.80 3.53 -5.83
C ILE A 22 -8.63 3.89 -7.07
N ASN A 23 -9.07 5.15 -7.15
CA ASN A 23 -9.86 5.63 -8.28
C ASN A 23 -9.09 5.49 -9.59
N LYS A 24 -7.81 5.83 -9.60
CA LYS A 24 -6.96 5.68 -10.78
C LYS A 24 -6.83 4.21 -11.19
N MET A 25 -6.53 3.33 -10.24
CA MET A 25 -6.38 1.89 -10.52
C MET A 25 -7.68 1.31 -11.09
N ARG A 26 -8.81 1.64 -10.49
CA ARG A 26 -10.12 1.17 -10.96
C ARG A 26 -10.47 1.70 -12.35
N SER A 27 -10.10 2.94 -12.65
CA SER A 27 -10.27 3.51 -13.99
C SER A 27 -9.46 2.76 -15.06
N GLN A 28 -8.40 2.09 -14.66
CA GLN A 28 -7.55 1.26 -15.52
C GLN A 28 -8.03 -0.20 -15.62
N GLY A 29 -9.18 -0.52 -15.02
CA GLY A 29 -9.73 -1.87 -15.02
C GLY A 29 -9.06 -2.83 -14.03
N ILE A 30 -8.32 -2.32 -13.05
CA ILE A 30 -7.66 -3.12 -12.02
C ILE A 30 -8.67 -3.45 -10.93
N GLU A 31 -8.77 -4.73 -10.55
CA GLU A 31 -9.53 -5.16 -9.37
C GLU A 31 -8.66 -4.95 -8.12
N VAL A 32 -8.96 -3.92 -7.35
CA VAL A 32 -8.18 -3.53 -6.18
C VAL A 32 -8.86 -4.07 -4.92
N TYR A 33 -8.13 -4.87 -4.15
CA TYR A 33 -8.54 -5.21 -2.79
C TYR A 33 -8.13 -4.07 -1.86
N VAL A 34 -9.12 -3.50 -1.18
CA VAL A 34 -8.97 -2.37 -0.28
C VAL A 34 -9.42 -2.83 1.10
N PRO A 35 -8.50 -3.01 2.08
CA PRO A 35 -8.89 -3.49 3.42
C PRO A 35 -10.00 -2.68 4.08
N LEU A 36 -10.02 -1.37 3.87
CA LEU A 36 -11.05 -0.48 4.44
C LEU A 36 -12.47 -0.81 3.96
N GLU A 37 -12.63 -1.44 2.80
CA GLU A 37 -13.94 -1.82 2.25
C GLU A 37 -14.43 -3.19 2.79
N HIS A 38 -13.61 -3.90 3.56
CA HIS A 38 -13.89 -5.24 4.05
C HIS A 38 -14.01 -5.22 5.57
N GLU A 39 -15.20 -4.90 6.07
CA GLU A 39 -15.47 -4.90 7.50
C GLU A 39 -15.64 -6.32 8.03
N VAL A 40 -15.15 -6.55 9.25
CA VAL A 40 -15.38 -7.81 9.96
C VAL A 40 -16.83 -7.83 10.44
N GLU A 41 -17.56 -8.90 10.08
CA GLU A 41 -18.93 -9.09 10.53
C GLU A 41 -18.99 -9.18 12.06
N ASN A 42 -19.93 -8.44 12.68
CA ASN A 42 -20.11 -8.36 14.12
C ASN A 42 -18.85 -7.92 14.90
N ALA A 43 -18.09 -6.98 14.34
CA ALA A 43 -16.82 -6.55 14.91
C ALA A 43 -16.93 -6.07 16.36
N TRP A 44 -18.04 -5.38 16.73
CA TRP A 44 -18.27 -4.89 18.11
C TRP A 44 -18.57 -5.98 19.12
N ASP A 45 -18.94 -7.19 18.68
CA ASP A 45 -19.16 -8.35 19.56
C ASP A 45 -17.85 -9.11 19.84
N LEU A 46 -16.76 -8.72 19.20
CA LEU A 46 -15.46 -9.38 19.32
C LEU A 46 -14.55 -8.61 20.28
N SER A 47 -13.68 -9.34 20.97
CA SER A 47 -12.54 -8.72 21.65
C SER A 47 -11.61 -8.07 20.61
N ASN A 48 -10.78 -7.09 21.03
CA ASN A 48 -9.78 -6.49 20.16
C ASN A 48 -8.82 -7.54 19.56
N ALA A 49 -8.47 -8.55 20.35
CA ALA A 49 -7.60 -9.63 19.88
C ALA A 49 -8.27 -10.48 18.80
N ASP A 50 -9.53 -10.84 18.97
CA ASP A 50 -10.26 -11.63 17.97
C ASP A 50 -10.54 -10.82 16.71
N TRP A 51 -10.93 -9.57 16.85
CA TRP A 51 -11.11 -8.66 15.72
C TRP A 51 -9.81 -8.48 14.93
N GLY A 52 -8.71 -8.19 15.61
CA GLY A 52 -7.41 -8.01 15.00
C GLY A 52 -6.93 -9.25 14.26
N HIS A 53 -7.15 -10.45 14.83
CA HIS A 53 -6.81 -11.70 14.18
C HIS A 53 -7.62 -11.92 12.88
N LYS A 54 -8.91 -11.63 12.90
CA LYS A 54 -9.77 -11.75 11.72
C LYS A 54 -9.35 -10.79 10.60
N VAL A 55 -9.04 -9.54 10.93
CA VAL A 55 -8.52 -8.57 9.96
C VAL A 55 -7.19 -9.04 9.39
N PHE A 56 -6.27 -9.47 10.25
CA PHE A 56 -4.96 -9.98 9.83
C PHE A 56 -5.09 -11.14 8.85
N MET A 57 -5.92 -12.14 9.16
CA MET A 57 -6.10 -13.29 8.29
C MET A 57 -6.76 -12.93 6.96
N ALA A 58 -7.72 -12.01 6.98
CA ALA A 58 -8.36 -11.52 5.75
C ALA A 58 -7.35 -10.81 4.84
N ASP A 59 -6.47 -10.01 5.40
CA ASP A 59 -5.44 -9.30 4.63
C ASP A 59 -4.39 -10.28 4.08
N ILE A 60 -3.97 -11.26 4.87
CA ILE A 60 -3.07 -12.34 4.42
C ILE A 60 -3.69 -13.10 3.24
N ASP A 61 -4.94 -13.52 3.35
CA ASP A 61 -5.63 -14.24 2.29
C ASP A 61 -5.75 -13.39 1.02
N ALA A 62 -5.99 -12.10 1.17
CA ALA A 62 -6.07 -11.17 0.05
C ALA A 62 -4.72 -10.97 -0.63
N ILE A 63 -3.63 -10.87 0.12
CA ILE A 63 -2.27 -10.81 -0.44
C ILE A 63 -1.95 -12.11 -1.17
N ASP A 64 -2.21 -13.25 -0.56
CA ASP A 64 -1.93 -14.55 -1.15
C ASP A 64 -2.66 -14.76 -2.49
N SER A 65 -3.87 -14.25 -2.62
CA SER A 65 -4.70 -14.39 -3.83
C SER A 65 -4.48 -13.28 -4.87
N ALA A 66 -3.73 -12.24 -4.55
CA ALA A 66 -3.43 -11.14 -5.48
C ALA A 66 -2.39 -11.55 -6.52
N ASP A 67 -2.50 -10.97 -7.72
CA ASP A 67 -1.48 -11.08 -8.75
C ASP A 67 -0.28 -10.18 -8.45
N GLU A 68 -0.55 -9.00 -7.93
CA GLU A 68 0.46 -8.04 -7.53
C GLU A 68 0.10 -7.38 -6.20
N VAL A 69 1.11 -6.87 -5.51
CA VAL A 69 0.94 -6.02 -4.33
C VAL A 69 1.49 -4.63 -4.65
N TRP A 70 0.64 -3.63 -4.51
CA TRP A 70 1.06 -2.23 -4.64
C TRP A 70 1.16 -1.61 -3.26
N VAL A 71 2.23 -0.87 -3.03
CA VAL A 71 2.56 -0.30 -1.73
C VAL A 71 2.60 1.21 -1.84
N VAL A 72 1.88 1.92 -0.98
CA VAL A 72 1.96 3.38 -0.90
C VAL A 72 2.86 3.75 0.27
N ASN A 73 3.97 4.38 -0.03
CA ASN A 73 5.02 4.71 0.93
C ASN A 73 5.08 6.22 1.18
N HIS A 74 4.74 6.63 2.40
CA HIS A 74 4.69 8.04 2.80
C HIS A 74 5.99 8.54 3.45
N GLY A 75 7.04 7.76 3.46
CA GLY A 75 8.34 8.15 3.99
C GLY A 75 8.92 7.16 4.98
N MET A 76 10.03 7.55 5.59
CA MET A 76 10.84 6.69 6.46
C MET A 76 10.07 6.12 7.66
N TYR A 77 9.18 6.91 8.23
CA TYR A 77 8.40 6.55 9.43
C TYR A 77 6.92 6.42 9.13
N SER A 78 6.62 5.96 7.93
CA SER A 78 5.27 5.65 7.50
C SER A 78 4.70 4.44 8.27
N ASP A 79 3.60 3.91 7.83
CA ASP A 79 2.86 2.86 8.54
C ASP A 79 3.64 1.54 8.65
N THR A 80 3.73 1.02 9.87
CA THR A 80 4.38 -0.26 10.14
C THR A 80 3.64 -1.45 9.54
N GLY A 81 2.31 -1.41 9.49
CA GLY A 81 1.49 -2.45 8.88
C GLY A 81 1.74 -2.56 7.39
N THR A 82 1.82 -1.43 6.69
CA THR A 82 2.16 -1.37 5.27
C THR A 82 3.54 -1.98 5.00
N ALA A 83 4.52 -1.67 5.85
CA ALA A 83 5.87 -2.24 5.74
C ALA A 83 5.87 -3.77 5.95
N TRP A 84 5.11 -4.24 6.93
CA TRP A 84 4.97 -5.67 7.19
C TRP A 84 4.37 -6.41 5.99
N GLU A 85 3.30 -5.87 5.41
CA GLU A 85 2.64 -6.45 4.24
C GLU A 85 3.56 -6.46 3.01
N CYS A 86 4.36 -5.41 2.83
CA CYS A 86 5.38 -5.35 1.79
C CYS A 86 6.39 -6.48 1.93
N GLY A 87 6.91 -6.71 3.13
CA GLY A 87 7.85 -7.79 3.42
C GLY A 87 7.24 -9.18 3.23
N TYR A 88 6.01 -9.35 3.67
CA TYR A 88 5.28 -10.60 3.45
C TYR A 88 5.10 -10.90 1.95
N ALA A 89 4.69 -9.90 1.18
CA ALA A 89 4.53 -10.04 -0.26
C ALA A 89 5.85 -10.42 -0.95
N TYR A 90 6.95 -9.82 -0.52
CA TYR A 90 8.28 -10.17 -1.01
C TYR A 90 8.61 -11.65 -0.75
N ALA A 91 8.40 -12.11 0.47
CA ALA A 91 8.66 -13.51 0.85
C ALA A 91 7.78 -14.51 0.07
N LYS A 92 6.59 -14.10 -0.33
CA LYS A 92 5.67 -14.90 -1.15
C LYS A 92 5.97 -14.84 -2.65
N GLY A 93 6.99 -14.11 -3.07
CA GLY A 93 7.37 -13.98 -4.47
C GLY A 93 6.41 -13.16 -5.33
N LYS A 94 5.62 -12.27 -4.70
CA LYS A 94 4.70 -11.40 -5.43
C LYS A 94 5.46 -10.30 -6.18
N VAL A 95 4.92 -9.88 -7.32
CA VAL A 95 5.35 -8.64 -7.96
C VAL A 95 4.93 -7.48 -7.07
N ILE A 96 5.87 -6.62 -6.71
CA ILE A 96 5.64 -5.48 -5.83
C ILE A 96 5.94 -4.19 -6.59
N ARG A 97 4.93 -3.33 -6.69
CA ARG A 97 5.07 -1.98 -7.22
C ARG A 97 4.87 -0.99 -6.10
N GLN A 98 5.74 -0.01 -6.01
CA GLN A 98 5.68 0.97 -4.93
C GLN A 98 5.41 2.37 -5.46
N LEU A 99 4.48 3.05 -4.82
CA LEU A 99 4.19 4.46 -5.06
C LEU A 99 4.72 5.26 -3.88
N VAL A 100 5.77 6.04 -4.11
CA VAL A 100 6.39 6.85 -3.08
C VAL A 100 5.80 8.25 -3.08
N TYR A 101 5.43 8.73 -1.90
CA TYR A 101 4.88 10.07 -1.74
C TYR A 101 6.03 11.06 -1.60
N THR A 102 6.37 11.73 -2.69
CA THR A 102 7.47 12.70 -2.72
C THR A 102 7.00 14.09 -2.31
N THR A 103 7.87 14.81 -1.64
CA THR A 103 7.65 16.21 -1.27
C THR A 103 8.82 17.06 -1.77
N MET A 104 8.67 18.37 -1.73
CA MET A 104 9.76 19.26 -2.10
C MET A 104 10.89 19.32 -1.06
N LYS A 105 10.65 18.81 0.16
CA LYS A 105 11.61 18.98 1.28
C LYS A 105 12.32 17.69 1.66
N GLU A 106 11.61 16.57 1.68
CA GLU A 106 12.16 15.30 2.14
C GLU A 106 11.61 14.16 1.31
N ASN A 107 12.50 13.37 0.75
CA ASN A 107 12.16 12.16 0.01
C ASN A 107 13.03 11.02 0.53
N VAL A 108 12.91 10.73 1.83
CA VAL A 108 13.68 9.69 2.51
C VAL A 108 12.78 8.49 2.77
N PHE A 109 13.23 7.32 2.32
CA PHE A 109 12.46 6.08 2.44
C PHE A 109 13.32 4.96 2.99
N SER A 110 12.69 3.96 3.59
CA SER A 110 13.39 2.78 4.09
C SER A 110 14.08 2.04 2.94
N LEU A 111 15.37 1.79 3.08
CA LEU A 111 16.13 0.99 2.12
C LEU A 111 15.56 -0.42 1.96
N MET A 112 14.98 -0.99 3.03
CA MET A 112 14.37 -2.31 2.98
C MET A 112 13.11 -2.33 2.11
N MET A 113 12.27 -1.31 2.22
CA MET A 113 11.07 -1.23 1.41
C MET A 113 11.39 -0.95 -0.06
N ILE A 114 12.30 -0.02 -0.33
CA ILE A 114 12.65 0.33 -1.72
C ILE A 114 13.35 -0.83 -2.43
N ASN A 115 14.29 -1.49 -1.76
CA ASN A 115 14.98 -2.63 -2.39
C ASN A 115 14.12 -3.90 -2.48
N GLY A 116 13.06 -3.98 -1.69
CA GLY A 116 12.12 -5.09 -1.73
C GLY A 116 11.06 -5.00 -2.82
N CYS A 117 11.00 -3.92 -3.59
CA CYS A 117 10.04 -3.79 -4.68
C CYS A 117 10.68 -4.01 -6.05
N ASP A 118 9.87 -4.43 -7.02
CA ASP A 118 10.30 -4.63 -8.40
C ASP A 118 10.47 -3.30 -9.14
N GLU A 119 9.59 -2.36 -8.86
CA GLU A 119 9.68 -1.01 -9.41
C GLU A 119 9.03 0.00 -8.48
N TYR A 120 9.39 1.25 -8.62
CA TYR A 120 8.71 2.34 -7.92
C TYR A 120 8.54 3.56 -8.82
N ASP A 121 7.50 4.35 -8.50
CA ASP A 121 7.21 5.64 -9.13
C ASP A 121 6.69 6.58 -8.05
N SER A 122 6.58 7.87 -8.36
CA SER A 122 5.95 8.81 -7.43
C SER A 122 4.43 8.70 -7.51
N VAL A 123 3.77 8.96 -6.39
CA VAL A 123 2.30 9.04 -6.34
C VAL A 123 1.79 10.06 -7.35
N GLU A 124 2.44 11.22 -7.45
CA GLU A 124 2.04 12.27 -8.39
C GLU A 124 2.12 11.81 -9.85
N ASN A 125 3.24 11.20 -10.24
CA ASN A 125 3.40 10.68 -11.60
C ASN A 125 2.29 9.68 -11.94
N TYR A 126 2.00 8.78 -11.02
CA TYR A 126 0.97 7.78 -11.24
C TYR A 126 -0.42 8.39 -11.39
N ILE A 127 -0.82 9.26 -10.45
CA ILE A 127 -2.17 9.85 -10.45
C ILE A 127 -2.39 10.76 -11.66
N LEU A 128 -1.38 11.54 -12.06
CA LEU A 128 -1.50 12.57 -13.10
C LEU A 128 -1.00 12.12 -14.48
N ASP A 129 -0.66 10.85 -14.65
CA ASP A 129 -0.08 10.32 -15.90
C ASP A 129 1.14 11.13 -16.37
N LYS A 130 1.99 11.51 -15.41
CA LYS A 130 3.23 12.24 -15.66
C LYS A 130 4.43 11.29 -15.65
N ASN A 131 5.51 11.76 -16.23
CA ASN A 131 6.80 11.05 -16.21
C ASN A 131 7.92 12.03 -15.83
N ASN A 132 7.70 12.77 -14.74
CA ASN A 132 8.67 13.70 -14.21
C ASN A 132 9.78 12.96 -13.48
N ASP A 133 11.02 13.42 -13.66
CA ASP A 133 12.14 12.94 -12.88
C ASP A 133 11.96 13.34 -11.41
N PHE A 134 12.35 12.46 -10.51
CA PHE A 134 12.40 12.74 -9.08
C PHE A 134 13.53 11.94 -8.44
N GLU A 135 14.03 12.44 -7.32
CA GLU A 135 15.08 11.79 -6.58
C GLU A 135 14.57 11.35 -5.21
N ILE A 136 15.04 10.20 -4.76
CA ILE A 136 14.78 9.69 -3.42
C ILE A 136 16.11 9.41 -2.72
N GLU A 137 16.10 9.51 -1.40
CA GLU A 137 17.18 9.07 -0.53
C GLU A 137 16.70 7.85 0.24
N VAL A 138 17.56 6.85 0.41
CA VAL A 138 17.24 5.66 1.19
C VAL A 138 18.13 5.57 2.42
N LYS A 139 17.54 5.15 3.52
CA LYS A 139 18.25 4.90 4.79
C LYS A 139 17.86 3.58 5.41
#